data_2298170483e87dd195fa7470da672661
#
_entry.id   2298170483e87dd195fa7470da672661
#
_cell.length_a   1.000
_cell.length_b   1.000
_cell.length_c   1.000
_cell.angle_alpha   90.00
_cell.angle_beta   90.00
_cell.angle_gamma   90.00
#
_symmetry.space_group_name_H-M   'P 1'
#
loop_
_entity.id
_entity.type
_entity.pdbx_description
1 polymer ?
#
loop_
_entity_poly.entity_id
_entity_poly.type
_entity_poly.pdbx_seq_one_letter_code
_entity_poly.pdbx_strand_id
1 'polypeptide(L)'
;MVEGNMAGCAIVYKSNTSDIGRAPVRPYPKGTLMAKIKVDNPVVELDGDEMTRIIWQFIKDRLILPYLDVNLEYYDLGMENRDATDDQVTIDSANAILKHGVGVKCATITPDEARVEEFGLKKMWKSPNGTIRNILGGVVFREPIICSNIPKLVPGWTKPIVIGRHAHGDQYKATDFKVPGEGTVTMTYTPADGSAPVEMEVAKFGKDGGVTMGMYNFNDSIRDFARASFRYGLARNYPVYMSTKNTILKAYDGQFKDLFEEVFNNEFKAEFDKAGLTYEHRLIDDMVACAMKWEGGYVWACKNYDGDVQSDTVAQGYGSLGLMTSVLMTPDGRTVEAEAAHGTVTRHYREHQKGNKTSTNPIASVYAWTGGLKHRGKLDNNPALIGFAENLERVCVESVEGGEMTKDLALLISKDQPWLTTEDYLAALDRRLQQKMA
;
A
#
# COMPACT_ATOMS: atom_id res chain seq x y z
N MET A 1 -22.32 -30.23 -35.91
CA MET A 1 -23.56 -29.70 -35.34
C MET A 1 -23.81 -30.37 -34.02
N VAL A 2 -23.43 -29.75 -32.93
CA VAL A 2 -24.08 -29.84 -31.62
C VAL A 2 -23.63 -28.60 -30.87
N GLU A 3 -24.52 -27.67 -30.75
CA GLU A 3 -24.39 -26.48 -29.92
C GLU A 3 -24.51 -26.88 -28.44
N GLY A 4 -23.54 -26.58 -27.63
CA GLY A 4 -23.53 -26.76 -26.19
C GLY A 4 -23.57 -25.43 -25.45
N ASN A 5 -24.74 -25.10 -24.98
CA ASN A 5 -25.10 -23.92 -24.18
C ASN A 5 -24.33 -23.92 -22.86
N MET A 6 -23.47 -22.92 -22.63
CA MET A 6 -22.88 -22.67 -21.31
C MET A 6 -23.69 -21.61 -20.57
N ALA A 7 -24.68 -22.07 -19.81
CA ALA A 7 -25.36 -21.25 -18.83
C ALA A 7 -24.47 -21.09 -17.61
N GLY A 8 -24.13 -19.85 -17.28
CA GLY A 8 -23.37 -19.48 -16.09
C GLY A 8 -24.15 -19.80 -14.81
N CYS A 9 -23.63 -20.73 -14.02
CA CYS A 9 -24.16 -21.06 -12.69
C CYS A 9 -23.52 -20.09 -11.67
N ALA A 10 -24.26 -19.07 -11.29
CA ALA A 10 -23.91 -18.24 -10.13
C ALA A 10 -24.13 -19.08 -8.87
N ILE A 11 -23.05 -19.55 -8.26
CA ILE A 11 -23.11 -20.25 -6.98
C ILE A 11 -23.25 -19.19 -5.88
N VAL A 12 -24.47 -19.03 -5.38
CA VAL A 12 -24.73 -18.30 -4.14
C VAL A 12 -24.26 -19.17 -2.97
N TYR A 13 -23.09 -18.88 -2.44
CA TYR A 13 -22.64 -19.51 -1.20
C TYR A 13 -23.44 -18.95 -0.03
N LYS A 14 -24.34 -19.77 0.52
CA LYS A 14 -24.86 -19.56 1.87
C LYS A 14 -23.73 -19.84 2.86
N SER A 15 -23.21 -18.81 3.48
CA SER A 15 -22.24 -18.92 4.57
C SER A 15 -22.89 -19.61 5.78
N ASN A 16 -22.43 -20.81 6.08
CA ASN A 16 -22.59 -21.40 7.42
C ASN A 16 -21.52 -20.76 8.32
N THR A 17 -21.78 -19.58 8.85
CA THR A 17 -20.98 -19.03 9.94
C THR A 17 -21.42 -19.70 11.23
N SER A 18 -20.55 -20.54 11.79
CA SER A 18 -20.62 -20.97 13.19
C SER A 18 -20.63 -19.69 14.08
N ASP A 19 -21.66 -19.58 14.89
CA ASP A 19 -21.88 -18.49 15.87
C ASP A 19 -20.68 -18.34 16.83
N ILE A 20 -19.75 -17.46 16.50
CA ILE A 20 -18.81 -16.89 17.47
C ILE A 20 -19.52 -15.68 18.07
N GLY A 21 -19.92 -15.80 19.32
CA GLY A 21 -20.69 -14.90 20.18
C GLY A 21 -20.76 -13.44 19.74
N ARG A 22 -21.83 -13.05 19.05
CA ARG A 22 -22.18 -11.65 18.82
C ARG A 22 -22.60 -11.01 20.14
N ALA A 23 -21.77 -10.17 20.71
CA ALA A 23 -22.23 -9.21 21.71
C ALA A 23 -23.32 -8.32 21.05
N PRO A 24 -24.45 -8.06 21.71
CA PRO A 24 -25.51 -7.25 21.12
C PRO A 24 -25.03 -5.82 20.88
N VAL A 25 -24.93 -5.43 19.63
CA VAL A 25 -24.74 -4.03 19.22
C VAL A 25 -25.97 -3.25 19.69
N ARG A 26 -25.79 -2.30 20.62
CA ARG A 26 -26.88 -1.42 21.03
C ARG A 26 -27.40 -0.66 19.80
N PRO A 27 -28.71 -0.65 19.55
CA PRO A 27 -29.27 0.09 18.43
C PRO A 27 -28.98 1.60 18.63
N TYR A 28 -28.48 2.23 17.59
CA TYR A 28 -28.23 3.67 17.52
C TYR A 28 -29.57 4.45 17.72
N PRO A 29 -29.52 5.65 18.34
CA PRO A 29 -30.66 6.55 18.28
C PRO A 29 -30.94 6.90 16.81
N LYS A 30 -32.20 6.77 16.40
CA LYS A 30 -32.66 7.13 15.05
C LYS A 30 -32.52 8.64 14.85
N GLY A 31 -31.33 9.09 14.44
CA GLY A 31 -31.14 10.38 13.79
C GLY A 31 -31.69 10.29 12.36
N THR A 32 -32.12 11.40 11.81
CA THR A 32 -32.62 11.54 10.43
C THR A 32 -31.61 10.88 9.49
N LEU A 33 -31.99 9.76 8.87
CA LEU A 33 -31.14 9.07 7.87
C LEU A 33 -30.89 10.04 6.72
N MET A 34 -29.68 10.55 6.60
CA MET A 34 -29.25 11.23 5.39
C MET A 34 -29.33 10.26 4.21
N ALA A 35 -29.73 10.74 3.03
CA ALA A 35 -29.71 9.92 1.84
C ALA A 35 -28.26 9.46 1.58
N LYS A 36 -28.07 8.15 1.40
CA LYS A 36 -26.74 7.60 1.09
C LYS A 36 -26.24 8.15 -0.23
N ILE A 37 -24.95 8.42 -0.28
CA ILE A 37 -24.27 8.78 -1.53
C ILE A 37 -24.23 7.53 -2.41
N LYS A 38 -24.82 7.62 -3.61
CA LYS A 38 -24.81 6.52 -4.57
C LYS A 38 -23.42 6.41 -5.23
N VAL A 39 -22.91 5.19 -5.32
CA VAL A 39 -21.66 4.85 -6.01
C VAL A 39 -22.01 3.88 -7.14
N ASP A 40 -21.93 4.38 -8.39
CA ASP A 40 -22.48 3.65 -9.54
C ASP A 40 -21.66 2.44 -9.96
N ASN A 41 -20.34 2.45 -9.76
CA ASN A 41 -19.45 1.37 -10.12
C ASN A 41 -18.86 0.68 -8.89
N PRO A 42 -18.54 -0.63 -8.98
CA PRO A 42 -18.03 -1.39 -7.86
C PRO A 42 -16.68 -0.88 -7.32
N VAL A 43 -16.46 -1.13 -6.04
CA VAL A 43 -15.15 -1.10 -5.40
C VAL A 43 -14.78 -2.53 -5.01
N VAL A 44 -13.58 -2.96 -5.36
CA VAL A 44 -13.09 -4.30 -4.99
C VAL A 44 -12.56 -4.24 -3.56
N GLU A 45 -13.18 -5.05 -2.68
CA GLU A 45 -12.78 -5.15 -1.29
C GLU A 45 -11.95 -6.42 -1.08
N LEU A 46 -10.72 -6.27 -0.60
CA LEU A 46 -9.83 -7.36 -0.23
C LEU A 46 -9.72 -7.41 1.29
N ASP A 47 -10.39 -8.37 1.90
CA ASP A 47 -10.31 -8.59 3.35
C ASP A 47 -8.97 -9.24 3.72
N GLY A 48 -8.61 -9.23 5.00
CA GLY A 48 -7.29 -9.68 5.46
C GLY A 48 -7.34 -10.55 6.71
N ASP A 49 -6.36 -10.35 7.59
CA ASP A 49 -6.11 -11.22 8.73
C ASP A 49 -6.13 -10.50 10.08
N GLU A 50 -6.28 -11.26 11.14
CA GLU A 50 -6.05 -10.92 12.54
C GLU A 50 -6.78 -9.63 13.01
N MET A 51 -6.11 -8.76 13.77
CA MET A 51 -6.74 -7.56 14.33
C MET A 51 -7.19 -6.57 13.28
N THR A 52 -6.46 -6.48 12.15
CA THR A 52 -6.83 -5.58 11.06
C THR A 52 -8.11 -5.99 10.36
N ARG A 53 -8.42 -7.28 10.22
CA ARG A 53 -9.71 -7.77 9.71
C ARG A 53 -10.89 -7.32 10.58
N ILE A 54 -10.73 -7.38 11.90
CA ILE A 54 -11.75 -6.94 12.85
C ILE A 54 -11.99 -5.43 12.73
N ILE A 55 -10.91 -4.65 12.68
CA ILE A 55 -10.96 -3.20 12.50
C ILE A 55 -11.58 -2.84 11.15
N TRP A 56 -11.22 -3.55 10.09
CA TRP A 56 -11.74 -3.36 8.74
C TRP A 56 -13.26 -3.50 8.70
N GLN A 57 -13.79 -4.53 9.36
CA GLN A 57 -15.23 -4.71 9.50
C GLN A 57 -15.89 -3.58 10.28
N PHE A 58 -15.28 -3.12 11.40
CA PHE A 58 -15.81 -2.00 12.16
C PHE A 58 -15.83 -0.70 11.36
N ILE A 59 -14.79 -0.43 10.58
CA ILE A 59 -14.74 0.74 9.67
C ILE A 59 -15.89 0.65 8.67
N LYS A 60 -16.04 -0.49 8.00
CA LYS A 60 -17.09 -0.73 7.02
C LYS A 60 -18.48 -0.51 7.59
N ASP A 61 -18.78 -1.09 8.75
CA ASP A 61 -20.09 -1.04 9.35
C ASP A 61 -20.44 0.35 9.92
N ARG A 62 -19.45 1.12 10.37
CA ARG A 62 -19.68 2.42 11.03
C ARG A 62 -19.45 3.62 10.14
N LEU A 63 -18.44 3.57 9.29
CA LEU A 63 -17.96 4.76 8.56
C LEU A 63 -18.19 4.68 7.05
N ILE A 64 -18.51 3.52 6.48
CA ILE A 64 -18.68 3.35 5.03
C ILE A 64 -20.15 3.06 4.68
N LEU A 65 -20.67 1.90 5.08
CA LEU A 65 -22.00 1.43 4.67
C LEU A 65 -23.16 2.29 5.16
N PRO A 66 -23.12 3.00 6.30
CA PRO A 66 -24.19 3.93 6.68
C PRO A 66 -24.30 5.14 5.75
N TYR A 67 -23.22 5.57 5.13
CA TYR A 67 -23.14 6.79 4.31
C TYR A 67 -23.20 6.54 2.81
N LEU A 68 -22.79 5.37 2.36
CA LEU A 68 -22.65 5.03 0.95
C LEU A 68 -23.60 3.90 0.53
N ASP A 69 -24.18 4.05 -0.65
CA ASP A 69 -24.83 2.97 -1.41
C ASP A 69 -23.80 2.50 -2.46
N VAL A 70 -22.95 1.56 -2.06
CA VAL A 70 -21.82 1.06 -2.83
C VAL A 70 -21.88 -0.45 -2.98
N ASN A 71 -21.63 -0.92 -4.20
CA ASN A 71 -21.42 -2.35 -4.45
C ASN A 71 -19.96 -2.72 -4.16
N LEU A 72 -19.75 -3.62 -3.20
CA LEU A 72 -18.43 -4.15 -2.85
C LEU A 72 -18.26 -5.53 -3.48
N GLU A 73 -17.31 -5.64 -4.43
CA GLU A 73 -16.90 -6.94 -4.95
C GLU A 73 -15.85 -7.54 -3.98
N TYR A 74 -16.31 -8.43 -3.11
CA TYR A 74 -15.57 -8.91 -1.95
C TYR A 74 -14.69 -10.12 -2.23
N TYR A 75 -13.43 -10.07 -1.79
CA TYR A 75 -12.48 -11.18 -1.81
C TYR A 75 -11.86 -11.38 -0.41
N ASP A 76 -11.97 -12.58 0.13
CA ASP A 76 -11.36 -12.96 1.40
C ASP A 76 -9.90 -13.39 1.17
N LEU A 77 -8.95 -12.50 1.49
CA LEU A 77 -7.52 -12.80 1.47
C LEU A 77 -6.97 -13.27 2.82
N GLY A 78 -7.85 -13.68 3.74
CA GLY A 78 -7.43 -14.32 4.98
C GLY A 78 -6.68 -15.63 4.72
N MET A 79 -5.72 -15.94 5.60
CA MET A 79 -4.77 -17.04 5.41
C MET A 79 -5.43 -18.37 5.11
N GLU A 80 -6.51 -18.68 5.83
CA GLU A 80 -7.25 -19.94 5.67
C GLU A 80 -7.90 -20.07 4.28
N ASN A 81 -8.53 -19.00 3.78
CA ASN A 81 -9.16 -19.02 2.46
C ASN A 81 -8.12 -19.01 1.33
N ARG A 82 -7.00 -18.32 1.51
CA ARG A 82 -5.87 -18.37 0.57
C ARG A 82 -5.32 -19.79 0.45
N ASP A 83 -5.14 -20.47 1.58
CA ASP A 83 -4.68 -21.87 1.57
C ASP A 83 -5.72 -22.82 0.94
N ALA A 84 -7.01 -22.62 1.23
CA ALA A 84 -8.09 -23.42 0.67
C ALA A 84 -8.19 -23.29 -0.86
N THR A 85 -7.92 -22.10 -1.40
CA THR A 85 -7.99 -21.77 -2.83
C THR A 85 -6.65 -21.89 -3.57
N ASP A 86 -5.62 -22.44 -2.92
CA ASP A 86 -4.25 -22.48 -3.45
C ASP A 86 -3.75 -21.09 -3.90
N ASP A 87 -4.13 -20.06 -3.16
CA ASP A 87 -3.87 -18.61 -3.38
C ASP A 87 -4.50 -18.04 -4.68
N GLN A 88 -5.41 -18.78 -5.33
CA GLN A 88 -6.09 -18.32 -6.54
C GLN A 88 -6.92 -17.05 -6.26
N VAL A 89 -7.51 -16.94 -5.05
CA VAL A 89 -8.28 -15.77 -4.64
C VAL A 89 -7.46 -14.45 -4.71
N THR A 90 -6.17 -14.49 -4.47
CA THR A 90 -5.28 -13.31 -4.62
C THR A 90 -5.15 -12.90 -6.08
N ILE A 91 -5.05 -13.85 -7.00
CA ILE A 91 -4.98 -13.58 -8.44
C ILE A 91 -6.33 -13.04 -8.94
N ASP A 92 -7.44 -13.64 -8.52
CA ASP A 92 -8.79 -13.24 -8.93
C ASP A 92 -9.10 -11.81 -8.44
N SER A 93 -8.72 -11.48 -7.21
CA SER A 93 -8.90 -10.13 -6.66
C SER A 93 -8.09 -9.08 -7.41
N ALA A 94 -6.84 -9.38 -7.80
CA ALA A 94 -6.01 -8.47 -8.59
C ALA A 94 -6.61 -8.22 -9.99
N ASN A 95 -7.13 -9.26 -10.64
CA ASN A 95 -7.82 -9.13 -11.92
C ASN A 95 -9.12 -8.32 -11.80
N ALA A 96 -9.86 -8.48 -10.69
CA ALA A 96 -11.05 -7.68 -10.42
C ALA A 96 -10.68 -6.19 -10.23
N ILE A 97 -9.55 -5.89 -9.55
CA ILE A 97 -9.05 -4.51 -9.44
C ILE A 97 -8.75 -3.93 -10.81
N LEU A 98 -8.06 -4.65 -11.69
CA LEU A 98 -7.81 -4.20 -13.07
C LEU A 98 -9.10 -3.92 -13.83
N LYS A 99 -10.11 -4.77 -13.66
CA LYS A 99 -11.41 -4.63 -14.32
C LYS A 99 -12.19 -3.41 -13.83
N HIS A 100 -12.19 -3.14 -12.52
CA HIS A 100 -13.00 -2.08 -11.91
C HIS A 100 -12.23 -0.77 -11.65
N GLY A 101 -10.91 -0.81 -11.73
CA GLY A 101 -10.03 0.34 -11.55
C GLY A 101 -9.77 0.73 -10.09
N VAL A 102 -10.46 0.10 -9.12
CA VAL A 102 -10.34 0.47 -7.69
C VAL A 102 -10.36 -0.76 -6.80
N GLY A 103 -9.31 -0.90 -5.99
CA GLY A 103 -9.23 -1.86 -4.90
C GLY A 103 -8.98 -1.17 -3.55
N VAL A 104 -9.57 -1.71 -2.49
CA VAL A 104 -9.27 -1.35 -1.10
C VAL A 104 -8.88 -2.63 -0.36
N LYS A 105 -7.75 -2.62 0.32
CA LYS A 105 -7.17 -3.83 0.87
C LYS A 105 -6.85 -3.72 2.35
N CYS A 106 -7.33 -4.71 3.11
CA CYS A 106 -6.92 -4.98 4.47
C CYS A 106 -5.52 -5.61 4.53
N ALA A 107 -4.83 -5.51 5.66
CA ALA A 107 -3.54 -6.15 5.86
C ALA A 107 -3.68 -7.69 5.91
N THR A 108 -2.74 -8.37 5.28
CA THR A 108 -2.70 -9.83 5.14
C THR A 108 -1.42 -10.42 5.71
N ILE A 109 -1.48 -11.66 6.20
CA ILE A 109 -0.31 -12.42 6.65
C ILE A 109 0.51 -12.85 5.43
N THR A 110 1.84 -12.64 5.51
CA THR A 110 2.82 -13.38 4.70
C THR A 110 3.41 -14.43 5.61
N PRO A 111 3.14 -15.74 5.40
CA PRO A 111 3.53 -16.78 6.35
C PRO A 111 5.04 -17.03 6.31
N ASP A 112 5.61 -17.23 7.48
CA ASP A 112 6.89 -17.88 7.75
C ASP A 112 6.66 -19.33 8.21
N GLU A 113 7.71 -20.05 8.58
CA GLU A 113 7.64 -21.43 9.04
C GLU A 113 6.70 -21.59 10.24
N ALA A 114 6.75 -20.65 11.20
CA ALA A 114 5.90 -20.68 12.39
C ALA A 114 4.40 -20.51 12.04
N ARG A 115 4.10 -19.66 11.06
CA ARG A 115 2.74 -19.47 10.56
C ARG A 115 2.23 -20.66 9.75
N VAL A 116 3.11 -21.32 8.99
CA VAL A 116 2.76 -22.57 8.28
C VAL A 116 2.33 -23.64 9.28
N GLU A 117 3.06 -23.80 10.40
CA GLU A 117 2.69 -24.72 11.46
C GLU A 117 1.40 -24.29 12.21
N GLU A 118 1.30 -23.00 12.59
CA GLU A 118 0.14 -22.46 13.32
C GLU A 118 -1.18 -22.67 12.58
N PHE A 119 -1.20 -22.41 11.27
CA PHE A 119 -2.41 -22.52 10.44
C PHE A 119 -2.56 -23.87 9.75
N GLY A 120 -1.57 -24.78 9.86
CA GLY A 120 -1.58 -26.06 9.17
C GLY A 120 -1.60 -25.94 7.65
N LEU A 121 -0.85 -24.97 7.11
CA LEU A 121 -0.88 -24.62 5.70
C LEU A 121 -0.25 -25.70 4.81
N LYS A 122 -0.78 -25.86 3.60
CA LYS A 122 -0.25 -26.78 2.57
C LYS A 122 1.19 -26.43 2.20
N LYS A 123 1.55 -25.15 2.21
CA LYS A 123 2.90 -24.64 1.93
C LYS A 123 3.08 -23.20 2.44
N MET A 124 4.31 -22.69 2.44
CA MET A 124 4.60 -21.30 2.71
C MET A 124 4.23 -20.43 1.49
N TRP A 125 3.05 -19.81 1.56
CA TRP A 125 2.51 -18.97 0.49
C TRP A 125 3.31 -17.68 0.31
N LYS A 126 3.39 -17.18 -0.91
CA LYS A 126 4.02 -15.89 -1.21
C LYS A 126 3.20 -14.74 -0.63
N SER A 127 3.83 -13.57 -0.52
CA SER A 127 3.12 -12.35 -0.12
C SER A 127 2.01 -12.01 -1.13
N PRO A 128 0.74 -11.83 -0.67
CA PRO A 128 -0.34 -11.37 -1.54
C PRO A 128 -0.02 -10.02 -2.19
N ASN A 129 0.59 -9.10 -1.43
CA ASN A 129 1.00 -7.80 -1.95
C ASN A 129 1.96 -7.94 -3.14
N GLY A 130 2.90 -8.89 -3.07
CA GLY A 130 3.81 -9.19 -4.17
C GLY A 130 3.07 -9.69 -5.41
N THR A 131 2.10 -10.60 -5.25
CA THR A 131 1.27 -11.14 -6.34
C THR A 131 0.43 -10.03 -6.97
N ILE A 132 -0.29 -9.25 -6.17
CA ILE A 132 -1.13 -8.13 -6.65
C ILE A 132 -0.28 -7.11 -7.41
N ARG A 133 0.85 -6.67 -6.84
CA ARG A 133 1.76 -5.70 -7.48
C ARG A 133 2.32 -6.20 -8.80
N ASN A 134 2.60 -7.49 -8.92
CA ASN A 134 3.07 -8.08 -10.17
C ASN A 134 1.99 -8.13 -11.26
N ILE A 135 0.73 -8.30 -10.88
CA ILE A 135 -0.40 -8.35 -11.82
C ILE A 135 -0.82 -6.94 -12.24
N LEU A 136 -0.96 -6.02 -11.31
CA LEU A 136 -1.34 -4.63 -11.59
C LEU A 136 -0.22 -3.84 -12.26
N GLY A 137 1.04 -4.14 -11.91
CA GLY A 137 2.16 -3.26 -12.22
C GLY A 137 2.09 -1.97 -11.40
N GLY A 138 2.92 -1.00 -11.73
CA GLY A 138 2.84 0.34 -11.15
C GLY A 138 3.78 0.60 -9.99
N VAL A 139 3.42 1.60 -9.20
CA VAL A 139 4.25 2.20 -8.16
C VAL A 139 3.47 2.29 -6.87
N VAL A 140 4.10 1.93 -5.75
CA VAL A 140 3.54 2.12 -4.42
C VAL A 140 3.93 3.50 -3.91
N PHE A 141 2.93 4.37 -3.72
CA PHE A 141 3.12 5.67 -3.09
C PHE A 141 2.74 5.58 -1.61
N ARG A 142 3.67 5.96 -0.75
CA ARG A 142 3.48 6.06 0.71
C ARG A 142 3.59 7.50 1.14
N GLU A 143 2.55 8.00 1.79
CA GLU A 143 2.43 9.39 2.22
C GLU A 143 2.07 9.47 3.70
N PRO A 144 2.78 10.29 4.51
CA PRO A 144 2.48 10.46 5.92
C PRO A 144 1.20 11.26 6.13
N ILE A 145 0.38 10.83 7.10
CA ILE A 145 -0.75 11.57 7.64
C ILE A 145 -0.22 12.46 8.76
N ILE A 146 -0.28 13.77 8.57
CA ILE A 146 0.30 14.73 9.51
C ILE A 146 -0.77 15.23 10.48
N CYS A 147 -0.56 14.98 11.79
CA CYS A 147 -1.33 15.57 12.88
C CYS A 147 -0.41 16.53 13.63
N SER A 148 -0.86 17.78 13.84
CA SER A 148 -0.01 18.86 14.36
C SER A 148 0.47 18.65 15.80
N ASN A 149 -0.31 17.90 16.60
CA ASN A 149 -0.01 17.57 18.01
C ASN A 149 0.83 16.31 18.20
N ILE A 150 1.08 15.53 17.15
CA ILE A 150 1.96 14.35 17.21
C ILE A 150 3.42 14.80 17.03
N PRO A 151 4.28 14.55 18.04
CA PRO A 151 5.69 14.91 17.94
C PRO A 151 6.40 14.18 16.79
N LYS A 152 7.08 14.91 15.95
CA LYS A 152 7.90 14.37 14.86
C LYS A 152 9.32 14.16 15.34
N LEU A 153 9.96 13.06 14.95
CA LEU A 153 11.38 12.83 15.21
C LEU A 153 12.26 13.79 14.41
N VAL A 154 11.77 14.24 13.24
CA VAL A 154 12.40 15.31 12.45
C VAL A 154 11.49 16.54 12.46
N PRO A 155 11.69 17.48 13.38
CA PRO A 155 10.78 18.62 13.58
C PRO A 155 10.63 19.53 12.35
N GLY A 156 11.63 19.55 11.47
CA GLY A 156 11.61 20.35 10.24
C GLY A 156 10.63 19.83 9.16
N TRP A 157 10.12 18.61 9.26
CA TRP A 157 9.20 18.04 8.28
C TRP A 157 7.78 18.57 8.48
N THR A 158 7.48 19.68 7.83
CA THR A 158 6.18 20.36 7.95
C THR A 158 5.19 19.97 6.84
N LYS A 159 5.71 19.45 5.72
CA LYS A 159 4.94 18.97 4.57
C LYS A 159 5.23 17.49 4.31
N PRO A 160 4.35 16.72 3.66
CA PRO A 160 4.60 15.31 3.38
C PRO A 160 5.82 15.07 2.51
N ILE A 161 6.63 14.08 2.87
CA ILE A 161 7.58 13.43 1.97
C ILE A 161 6.87 12.18 1.43
N VAL A 162 6.58 12.16 0.14
CA VAL A 162 5.92 11.02 -0.51
C VAL A 162 6.97 10.10 -1.07
N ILE A 163 7.02 8.86 -0.60
CA ILE A 163 7.92 7.85 -1.17
C ILE A 163 7.19 7.13 -2.30
N GLY A 164 7.72 7.24 -3.52
CA GLY A 164 7.32 6.43 -4.67
C GLY A 164 8.24 5.22 -4.81
N ARG A 165 7.76 4.02 -4.44
CA ARG A 165 8.53 2.78 -4.52
C ARG A 165 8.24 2.07 -5.83
N HIS A 166 9.28 1.78 -6.63
CA HIS A 166 9.19 0.90 -7.79
C HIS A 166 8.91 -0.53 -7.33
N ALA A 167 7.70 -1.03 -7.53
CA ALA A 167 7.26 -2.30 -6.97
C ALA A 167 7.65 -3.52 -7.82
N HIS A 168 8.70 -3.42 -8.65
CA HIS A 168 9.13 -4.47 -9.57
C HIS A 168 10.64 -4.68 -9.53
N GLY A 169 11.06 -5.95 -9.74
CA GLY A 169 12.46 -6.30 -9.97
C GLY A 169 13.37 -6.12 -8.76
N ASP A 170 14.64 -5.83 -9.03
CA ASP A 170 15.72 -5.61 -8.08
C ASP A 170 15.87 -6.80 -7.11
N GLN A 171 16.21 -6.56 -5.83
CA GLN A 171 16.41 -7.59 -4.80
C GLN A 171 15.15 -8.45 -4.58
N TYR A 172 13.95 -7.93 -4.82
CA TYR A 172 12.68 -8.65 -4.62
C TYR A 172 12.36 -9.69 -5.70
N LYS A 173 13.13 -9.71 -6.78
CA LYS A 173 13.08 -10.69 -7.88
C LYS A 173 14.44 -11.29 -8.18
N ALA A 174 15.36 -11.21 -7.21
CA ALA A 174 16.69 -11.77 -7.35
C ALA A 174 16.66 -13.30 -7.37
N THR A 175 17.65 -13.86 -8.07
CA THR A 175 18.03 -15.25 -7.99
C THR A 175 19.32 -15.33 -7.21
N ASP A 176 19.32 -15.97 -6.04
CA ASP A 176 20.47 -16.09 -5.16
C ASP A 176 20.72 -17.54 -4.77
N PHE A 177 21.98 -17.87 -4.48
CA PHE A 177 22.34 -19.18 -3.96
C PHE A 177 23.65 -19.15 -3.17
N LYS A 178 23.80 -20.17 -2.31
CA LYS A 178 25.06 -20.41 -1.58
C LYS A 178 26.04 -21.15 -2.49
N VAL A 179 27.21 -20.56 -2.73
CA VAL A 179 28.31 -21.17 -3.44
C VAL A 179 29.02 -22.12 -2.49
N PRO A 180 29.08 -23.46 -2.75
CA PRO A 180 29.48 -24.44 -1.75
C PRO A 180 30.99 -24.56 -1.54
N GLY A 181 31.82 -23.99 -2.42
CA GLY A 181 33.26 -24.12 -2.36
C GLY A 181 33.98 -23.42 -3.49
N GLU A 182 35.22 -23.89 -3.77
CA GLU A 182 36.07 -23.30 -4.81
C GLU A 182 35.46 -23.43 -6.20
N GLY A 183 35.45 -22.32 -6.95
CA GLY A 183 34.88 -22.25 -8.31
C GLY A 183 34.70 -20.84 -8.80
N THR A 184 34.20 -20.72 -10.01
CA THR A 184 33.90 -19.43 -10.68
C THR A 184 32.41 -19.29 -10.92
N VAL A 185 31.84 -18.14 -10.57
CA VAL A 185 30.49 -17.75 -10.94
C VAL A 185 30.55 -16.83 -12.15
N THR A 186 29.79 -17.17 -13.18
CA THR A 186 29.64 -16.37 -14.40
C THR A 186 28.18 -15.99 -14.64
N MET A 187 27.96 -14.88 -15.30
CA MET A 187 26.64 -14.44 -15.80
C MET A 187 26.69 -14.42 -17.32
N THR A 188 25.73 -15.10 -17.97
CA THR A 188 25.68 -15.24 -19.42
C THR A 188 24.39 -14.63 -19.95
N TYR A 189 24.52 -13.74 -20.92
CA TYR A 189 23.42 -13.26 -21.76
C TYR A 189 23.44 -14.00 -23.10
N THR A 190 22.34 -14.68 -23.40
CA THR A 190 22.17 -15.39 -24.68
C THR A 190 21.17 -14.63 -25.54
N PRO A 191 21.62 -13.98 -26.64
CA PRO A 191 20.74 -13.27 -27.56
C PRO A 191 19.76 -14.19 -28.28
N ALA A 192 18.51 -13.74 -28.46
CA ALA A 192 17.47 -14.50 -29.15
C ALA A 192 17.66 -14.56 -30.68
N ASP A 193 18.45 -13.66 -31.24
CA ASP A 193 18.77 -13.60 -32.68
C ASP A 193 19.85 -14.59 -33.12
N GLY A 194 20.38 -15.40 -32.21
CA GLY A 194 21.44 -16.38 -32.46
C GLY A 194 22.85 -15.80 -32.55
N SER A 195 23.05 -14.53 -32.24
CA SER A 195 24.39 -13.96 -32.10
C SER A 195 25.13 -14.57 -30.87
N ALA A 196 26.46 -14.39 -30.83
CA ALA A 196 27.29 -15.01 -29.79
C ALA A 196 26.86 -14.58 -28.36
N PRO A 197 26.77 -15.51 -27.42
CA PRO A 197 26.54 -15.18 -26.03
C PRO A 197 27.60 -14.24 -25.46
N VAL A 198 27.17 -13.37 -24.54
CA VAL A 198 28.07 -12.52 -23.76
C VAL A 198 28.20 -13.12 -22.37
N GLU A 199 29.42 -13.50 -21.98
CA GLU A 199 29.71 -14.09 -20.68
C GLU A 199 30.59 -13.13 -19.85
N MET A 200 30.22 -12.95 -18.59
CA MET A 200 30.92 -12.09 -17.66
C MET A 200 31.24 -12.87 -16.39
N GLU A 201 32.51 -12.89 -15.99
CA GLU A 201 32.93 -13.42 -14.71
C GLU A 201 32.41 -12.50 -13.58
N VAL A 202 31.63 -13.05 -12.67
CA VAL A 202 31.13 -12.33 -11.48
C VAL A 202 32.18 -12.36 -10.37
N ALA A 203 32.65 -13.57 -10.01
CA ALA A 203 33.65 -13.76 -8.97
C ALA A 203 34.29 -15.15 -9.04
N LYS A 204 35.51 -15.25 -8.51
CA LYS A 204 36.18 -16.52 -8.17
C LYS A 204 36.10 -16.75 -6.69
N PHE A 205 35.54 -17.90 -6.28
CA PHE A 205 35.38 -18.31 -4.91
C PHE A 205 36.49 -19.24 -4.48
N GLY A 206 36.99 -19.09 -3.26
CA GLY A 206 37.90 -20.00 -2.63
C GLY A 206 37.20 -21.19 -1.97
N LYS A 207 37.97 -22.02 -1.21
CA LYS A 207 37.49 -23.28 -0.61
C LYS A 207 36.29 -23.14 0.30
N ASP A 208 36.12 -21.98 0.97
CA ASP A 208 35.02 -21.74 1.91
C ASP A 208 33.71 -21.33 1.19
N GLY A 209 33.76 -21.16 -0.15
CA GLY A 209 32.60 -20.75 -0.93
C GLY A 209 32.13 -19.33 -0.61
N GLY A 210 30.82 -19.12 -0.58
CA GLY A 210 30.22 -17.81 -0.31
C GLY A 210 28.75 -17.74 -0.74
N VAL A 211 28.32 -16.54 -1.16
CA VAL A 211 26.98 -16.27 -1.68
C VAL A 211 27.07 -15.45 -2.95
N THR A 212 26.12 -15.63 -3.84
CA THR A 212 26.00 -14.82 -5.06
C THR A 212 24.54 -14.53 -5.36
N MET A 213 24.28 -13.44 -6.11
CA MET A 213 22.94 -13.01 -6.46
C MET A 213 22.95 -12.35 -7.86
N GLY A 214 21.94 -12.68 -8.67
CA GLY A 214 21.59 -11.96 -9.88
C GLY A 214 20.25 -11.25 -9.71
N MET A 215 20.18 -9.99 -10.11
CA MET A 215 18.93 -9.22 -10.12
C MET A 215 18.75 -8.53 -11.47
N TYR A 216 17.52 -8.13 -11.80
CA TYR A 216 17.18 -7.52 -13.07
C TYR A 216 16.06 -6.49 -12.94
N ASN A 217 15.93 -5.66 -13.99
CA ASN A 217 14.74 -4.85 -14.24
C ASN A 217 14.51 -4.69 -15.74
N PHE A 218 13.31 -4.26 -16.13
CA PHE A 218 12.94 -4.05 -17.53
C PHE A 218 12.81 -2.56 -17.84
N ASN A 219 13.27 -2.15 -19.03
CA ASN A 219 13.20 -0.76 -19.47
C ASN A 219 11.77 -0.20 -19.44
N ASP A 220 10.79 -0.99 -19.88
CA ASP A 220 9.39 -0.54 -19.88
C ASP A 220 8.86 -0.35 -18.45
N SER A 221 9.22 -1.26 -17.52
CA SER A 221 8.86 -1.12 -16.10
C SER A 221 9.50 0.13 -15.47
N ILE A 222 10.74 0.46 -15.83
CA ILE A 222 11.42 1.68 -15.37
C ILE A 222 10.75 2.93 -15.94
N ARG A 223 10.40 2.94 -17.24
CA ARG A 223 9.65 4.06 -17.86
C ARG A 223 8.29 4.26 -17.20
N ASP A 224 7.58 3.17 -16.92
CA ASP A 224 6.29 3.19 -16.24
C ASP A 224 6.40 3.72 -14.81
N PHE A 225 7.47 3.36 -14.11
CA PHE A 225 7.79 3.94 -12.81
C PHE A 225 8.01 5.45 -12.90
N ALA A 226 8.74 5.92 -13.91
CA ALA A 226 8.93 7.35 -14.16
C ALA A 226 7.58 8.06 -14.42
N ARG A 227 6.76 7.52 -15.33
CA ARG A 227 5.43 8.08 -15.66
C ARG A 227 4.53 8.19 -14.43
N ALA A 228 4.43 7.12 -13.63
CA ALA A 228 3.63 7.13 -12.41
C ALA A 228 4.14 8.19 -11.43
N SER A 229 5.46 8.29 -11.23
CA SER A 229 6.07 9.27 -10.32
C SER A 229 5.80 10.71 -10.75
N PHE A 230 5.92 11.02 -12.04
CA PHE A 230 5.65 12.36 -12.56
C PHE A 230 4.17 12.71 -12.50
N ARG A 231 3.25 11.79 -12.84
CA ARG A 231 1.80 12.01 -12.70
C ARG A 231 1.41 12.25 -11.24
N TYR A 232 2.00 11.50 -10.31
CA TYR A 232 1.73 11.71 -8.88
C TYR A 232 2.24 13.09 -8.42
N GLY A 233 3.44 13.49 -8.86
CA GLY A 233 4.00 14.82 -8.59
C GLY A 233 3.09 15.95 -9.09
N LEU A 234 2.64 15.87 -10.35
CA LEU A 234 1.69 16.83 -10.93
C LEU A 234 0.36 16.88 -10.16
N ALA A 235 -0.21 15.71 -9.84
CA ALA A 235 -1.47 15.61 -9.10
C ALA A 235 -1.39 16.20 -7.69
N ARG A 236 -0.22 16.17 -7.05
CA ARG A 236 0.05 16.74 -5.72
C ARG A 236 0.61 18.16 -5.77
N ASN A 237 0.93 18.66 -6.95
CA ASN A 237 1.67 19.91 -7.15
C ASN A 237 3.01 19.88 -6.40
N TYR A 238 3.77 18.79 -6.55
CA TYR A 238 5.06 18.55 -5.90
C TYR A 238 6.17 18.28 -6.92
N PRO A 239 7.40 18.78 -6.70
CA PRO A 239 8.57 18.36 -7.45
C PRO A 239 8.85 16.88 -7.23
N VAL A 240 9.57 16.26 -8.18
CA VAL A 240 9.94 14.85 -8.14
C VAL A 240 11.46 14.71 -8.09
N TYR A 241 11.94 13.95 -7.10
CA TYR A 241 13.35 13.57 -6.97
C TYR A 241 13.47 12.06 -7.16
N MET A 242 14.29 11.62 -8.11
CA MET A 242 14.63 10.21 -8.28
C MET A 242 16.02 9.95 -7.72
N SER A 243 16.21 8.92 -6.92
CA SER A 243 17.52 8.62 -6.35
C SER A 243 18.05 7.24 -6.71
N THR A 244 19.34 7.18 -6.98
CA THR A 244 20.08 5.96 -7.27
C THR A 244 21.51 5.99 -6.71
N LYS A 245 22.25 4.91 -6.85
CA LYS A 245 23.71 4.88 -6.61
C LYS A 245 24.46 4.62 -7.93
N ASN A 246 24.12 5.34 -9.00
CA ASN A 246 24.68 5.16 -10.35
C ASN A 246 26.19 5.40 -10.42
N THR A 247 26.79 6.06 -9.46
CA THR A 247 28.25 6.20 -9.37
C THR A 247 28.96 4.87 -9.06
N ILE A 248 28.25 3.92 -8.45
CA ILE A 248 28.70 2.56 -8.14
C ILE A 248 28.09 1.55 -9.09
N LEU A 249 26.77 1.50 -9.21
CA LEU A 249 26.03 0.63 -10.12
C LEU A 249 25.83 1.33 -11.46
N LYS A 250 26.94 1.54 -12.19
CA LYS A 250 26.97 2.43 -13.37
C LYS A 250 25.99 2.02 -14.46
N ALA A 251 25.89 0.74 -14.77
CA ALA A 251 24.96 0.23 -15.77
C ALA A 251 23.55 0.08 -15.22
N TYR A 252 23.39 -0.58 -14.09
CA TYR A 252 22.06 -0.88 -13.53
C TYR A 252 21.31 0.38 -13.10
N ASP A 253 21.90 1.15 -12.20
CA ASP A 253 21.30 2.39 -11.70
C ASP A 253 21.36 3.52 -12.72
N GLY A 254 22.38 3.52 -13.58
CA GLY A 254 22.48 4.45 -14.72
C GLY A 254 21.30 4.32 -15.67
N GLN A 255 20.82 3.09 -15.92
CA GLN A 255 19.66 2.86 -16.77
C GLN A 255 18.38 3.49 -16.17
N PHE A 256 18.18 3.41 -14.85
CA PHE A 256 17.07 4.09 -14.17
C PHE A 256 17.15 5.61 -14.36
N LYS A 257 18.33 6.20 -14.12
CA LYS A 257 18.56 7.63 -14.29
C LYS A 257 18.25 8.07 -15.71
N ASP A 258 18.80 7.38 -16.70
CA ASP A 258 18.70 7.77 -18.11
C ASP A 258 17.26 7.64 -18.64
N LEU A 259 16.52 6.58 -18.25
CA LEU A 259 15.14 6.40 -18.65
C LEU A 259 14.18 7.38 -17.95
N PHE A 260 14.44 7.74 -16.69
CA PHE A 260 13.67 8.81 -16.03
C PHE A 260 13.86 10.16 -16.73
N GLU A 261 15.11 10.50 -17.10
CA GLU A 261 15.42 11.72 -17.84
C GLU A 261 14.78 11.72 -19.23
N GLU A 262 14.82 10.57 -19.94
CA GLU A 262 14.16 10.38 -21.24
C GLU A 262 12.64 10.65 -21.13
N VAL A 263 11.95 9.99 -20.20
CA VAL A 263 10.50 10.15 -20.00
C VAL A 263 10.16 11.57 -19.58
N PHE A 264 10.91 12.17 -18.67
CA PHE A 264 10.69 13.55 -18.26
C PHE A 264 10.76 14.51 -19.43
N ASN A 265 11.86 14.48 -20.19
CA ASN A 265 12.09 15.42 -21.28
C ASN A 265 11.09 15.27 -22.42
N ASN A 266 10.69 14.03 -22.72
CA ASN A 266 9.82 13.74 -23.86
C ASN A 266 8.32 13.86 -23.55
N GLU A 267 7.91 13.56 -22.31
CA GLU A 267 6.49 13.40 -21.97
C GLU A 267 5.97 14.42 -20.93
N PHE A 268 6.79 14.89 -19.98
CA PHE A 268 6.30 15.63 -18.81
C PHE A 268 6.87 17.05 -18.66
N LYS A 269 8.00 17.36 -19.31
CA LYS A 269 8.69 18.64 -19.10
C LYS A 269 7.77 19.85 -19.28
N ALA A 270 6.96 19.87 -20.32
CA ALA A 270 6.06 21.00 -20.59
C ALA A 270 5.00 21.21 -19.52
N GLU A 271 4.48 20.12 -18.93
CA GLU A 271 3.49 20.21 -17.85
C GLU A 271 4.14 20.65 -16.53
N PHE A 272 5.34 20.15 -16.23
CA PHE A 272 6.13 20.56 -15.07
C PHE A 272 6.52 22.05 -15.14
N ASP A 273 7.02 22.49 -16.28
CA ASP A 273 7.37 23.91 -16.51
C ASP A 273 6.13 24.80 -16.32
N LYS A 274 4.97 24.41 -16.85
CA LYS A 274 3.69 25.13 -16.68
C LYS A 274 3.24 25.18 -15.21
N ALA A 275 3.47 24.10 -14.45
CA ALA A 275 3.12 24.02 -13.04
C ALA A 275 4.18 24.67 -12.12
N GLY A 276 5.31 25.09 -12.64
CA GLY A 276 6.44 25.61 -11.85
C GLY A 276 7.13 24.54 -11.00
N LEU A 277 7.07 23.27 -11.44
CA LEU A 277 7.66 22.13 -10.76
C LEU A 277 8.96 21.70 -11.42
N THR A 278 9.78 20.96 -10.66
CA THR A 278 11.08 20.46 -11.11
C THR A 278 11.19 18.95 -10.97
N TYR A 279 12.04 18.37 -11.81
CA TYR A 279 12.56 17.01 -11.65
C TYR A 279 14.08 17.06 -11.51
N GLU A 280 14.61 16.30 -10.55
CA GLU A 280 16.05 16.10 -10.39
C GLU A 280 16.37 14.63 -10.08
N HIS A 281 17.47 14.15 -10.66
CA HIS A 281 18.11 12.91 -10.20
C HIS A 281 19.19 13.25 -9.16
N ARG A 282 19.24 12.50 -8.06
CA ARG A 282 20.23 12.64 -6.99
C ARG A 282 20.83 11.29 -6.60
N LEU A 283 22.06 11.32 -6.07
CA LEU A 283 22.59 10.13 -5.39
C LEU A 283 21.77 9.86 -4.13
N ILE A 284 21.54 8.57 -3.81
CA ILE A 284 20.66 8.17 -2.70
C ILE A 284 21.14 8.74 -1.35
N ASP A 285 22.43 8.73 -1.10
CA ASP A 285 23.03 9.30 0.13
C ASP A 285 22.86 10.83 0.20
N ASP A 286 23.02 11.55 -0.91
CA ASP A 286 22.73 12.98 -0.99
C ASP A 286 21.24 13.25 -0.76
N MET A 287 20.35 12.45 -1.36
CA MET A 287 18.92 12.60 -1.17
C MET A 287 18.47 12.34 0.27
N VAL A 288 19.08 11.37 0.97
CA VAL A 288 18.87 11.16 2.42
C VAL A 288 19.28 12.42 3.20
N ALA A 289 20.46 12.98 2.88
CA ALA A 289 20.91 14.21 3.53
C ALA A 289 20.00 15.43 3.25
N CYS A 290 19.45 15.52 2.03
CA CYS A 290 18.44 16.52 1.68
C CYS A 290 17.14 16.31 2.44
N ALA A 291 16.64 15.08 2.50
CA ALA A 291 15.41 14.74 3.20
C ALA A 291 15.46 15.16 4.68
N MET A 292 16.60 14.96 5.34
CA MET A 292 16.79 15.36 6.75
C MET A 292 16.82 16.88 6.96
N LYS A 293 17.05 17.68 5.90
CA LYS A 293 17.19 19.14 5.98
C LYS A 293 15.98 19.89 5.43
N TRP A 294 15.26 19.31 4.48
CA TRP A 294 14.13 19.93 3.81
C TRP A 294 12.84 19.76 4.61
N GLU A 295 11.87 20.62 4.34
CA GLU A 295 10.59 20.62 5.05
C GLU A 295 9.59 19.54 4.56
N GLY A 296 9.88 18.83 3.48
CA GLY A 296 8.95 17.97 2.75
C GLY A 296 8.31 18.68 1.56
N GLY A 297 7.16 18.17 1.09
CA GLY A 297 6.45 18.74 -0.06
C GLY A 297 7.03 18.27 -1.39
N TYR A 298 7.46 17.03 -1.49
CA TYR A 298 7.99 16.44 -2.71
C TYR A 298 7.72 14.94 -2.82
N VAL A 299 7.83 14.42 -4.03
CA VAL A 299 7.84 12.97 -4.31
C VAL A 299 9.28 12.50 -4.42
N TRP A 300 9.62 11.48 -3.64
CA TRP A 300 10.90 10.80 -3.71
C TRP A 300 10.74 9.43 -4.36
N ALA A 301 11.10 9.35 -5.64
CA ALA A 301 11.07 8.10 -6.41
C ALA A 301 12.29 7.25 -6.08
N CYS A 302 12.04 6.06 -5.56
CA CYS A 302 13.04 5.11 -5.08
C CYS A 302 12.93 3.75 -5.81
N LYS A 303 14.05 3.10 -6.08
CA LYS A 303 14.07 1.69 -6.48
C LYS A 303 13.42 0.83 -5.41
N ASN A 304 13.13 -0.43 -5.74
CA ASN A 304 12.30 -1.31 -4.92
C ASN A 304 12.77 -1.40 -3.46
N TYR A 305 14.00 -1.80 -3.21
CA TYR A 305 14.56 -1.93 -1.85
C TYR A 305 14.72 -0.57 -1.17
N ASP A 306 15.25 0.42 -1.89
CA ASP A 306 15.43 1.77 -1.35
C ASP A 306 14.09 2.36 -0.90
N GLY A 307 13.03 2.18 -1.70
CA GLY A 307 11.68 2.65 -1.39
C GLY A 307 11.04 1.94 -0.19
N ASP A 308 11.33 0.66 -0.01
CA ASP A 308 10.89 -0.09 1.17
C ASP A 308 11.50 0.50 2.45
N VAL A 309 12.81 0.63 2.48
CA VAL A 309 13.55 1.15 3.65
C VAL A 309 13.22 2.62 3.91
N GLN A 310 13.21 3.46 2.86
CA GLN A 310 12.97 4.89 3.04
C GLN A 310 11.53 5.20 3.45
N SER A 311 10.54 4.44 2.99
CA SER A 311 9.15 4.67 3.42
C SER A 311 8.96 4.44 4.93
N ASP A 312 9.59 3.41 5.49
CA ASP A 312 9.54 3.15 6.94
C ASP A 312 10.35 4.19 7.72
N THR A 313 11.52 4.60 7.21
CA THR A 313 12.33 5.68 7.81
C THR A 313 11.53 6.99 7.87
N VAL A 314 10.88 7.36 6.77
CA VAL A 314 10.05 8.57 6.69
C VAL A 314 8.85 8.47 7.63
N ALA A 315 8.16 7.31 7.67
CA ALA A 315 7.04 7.09 8.57
C ALA A 315 7.43 7.31 10.05
N GLN A 316 8.57 6.75 10.48
CA GLN A 316 9.07 6.97 11.83
C GLN A 316 9.46 8.44 12.07
N GLY A 317 10.03 9.10 11.08
CA GLY A 317 10.37 10.53 11.15
C GLY A 317 9.15 11.43 11.40
N TYR A 318 7.97 11.07 10.86
CA TYR A 318 6.69 11.73 11.14
C TYR A 318 6.00 11.26 12.43
N GLY A 319 6.55 10.25 13.09
CA GLY A 319 6.13 9.81 14.43
C GLY A 319 5.53 8.41 14.50
N SER A 320 4.87 7.90 13.47
CA SER A 320 4.23 6.58 13.51
C SER A 320 3.97 5.97 12.14
N LEU A 321 4.29 4.69 11.99
CA LEU A 321 3.87 3.90 10.81
C LEU A 321 2.33 3.79 10.70
N GLY A 322 1.60 3.85 11.82
CA GLY A 322 0.13 3.89 11.83
C GLY A 322 -0.48 5.17 11.24
N LEU A 323 0.36 6.16 10.90
CA LEU A 323 0.00 7.40 10.20
C LEU A 323 0.61 7.44 8.79
N MET A 324 0.74 6.29 8.11
CA MET A 324 1.25 6.20 6.75
C MET A 324 0.20 5.55 5.84
N THR A 325 -0.10 6.21 4.73
CA THR A 325 -0.91 5.63 3.65
C THR A 325 -0.06 4.77 2.73
N SER A 326 -0.68 3.87 1.99
CA SER A 326 -0.03 3.09 0.94
C SER A 326 -1.00 2.93 -0.22
N VAL A 327 -0.61 3.40 -1.40
CA VAL A 327 -1.43 3.36 -2.61
C VAL A 327 -0.59 2.83 -3.76
N LEU A 328 -0.96 1.68 -4.30
CA LEU A 328 -0.43 1.19 -5.57
C LEU A 328 -1.22 1.87 -6.70
N MET A 329 -0.52 2.50 -7.62
CA MET A 329 -1.11 3.16 -8.80
C MET A 329 -0.47 2.63 -10.08
N THR A 330 -1.30 2.24 -11.05
CA THR A 330 -0.82 1.84 -12.38
C THR A 330 -0.19 3.03 -13.13
N PRO A 331 0.71 2.78 -14.11
CA PRO A 331 1.43 3.84 -14.81
C PRO A 331 0.53 4.85 -15.53
N ASP A 332 -0.63 4.43 -16.00
CA ASP A 332 -1.64 5.28 -16.63
C ASP A 332 -2.50 6.07 -15.62
N GLY A 333 -2.36 5.77 -14.32
CA GLY A 333 -3.12 6.38 -13.25
C GLY A 333 -4.60 5.96 -13.18
N ARG A 334 -5.03 4.97 -13.96
CA ARG A 334 -6.43 4.54 -14.06
C ARG A 334 -6.82 3.57 -12.96
N THR A 335 -5.88 2.73 -12.51
CA THR A 335 -6.15 1.71 -11.50
C THR A 335 -5.38 2.01 -10.23
N VAL A 336 -6.08 1.91 -9.10
CA VAL A 336 -5.53 2.12 -7.76
C VAL A 336 -5.92 0.96 -6.86
N GLU A 337 -4.97 0.48 -6.08
CA GLU A 337 -5.21 -0.36 -4.91
C GLU A 337 -4.66 0.38 -3.68
N ALA A 338 -5.54 0.66 -2.71
CA ALA A 338 -5.19 1.38 -1.49
C ALA A 338 -5.19 0.43 -0.29
N GLU A 339 -4.10 0.45 0.49
CA GLU A 339 -3.92 -0.40 1.66
C GLU A 339 -3.34 0.38 2.85
N ALA A 340 -3.38 -0.18 4.05
CA ALA A 340 -2.61 0.32 5.19
C ALA A 340 -1.14 -0.10 5.04
N ALA A 341 -0.22 0.78 5.38
CA ALA A 341 1.23 0.51 5.28
C ALA A 341 1.78 -0.40 6.40
N HIS A 342 0.93 -0.88 7.31
CA HIS A 342 1.31 -1.74 8.43
C HIS A 342 0.76 -3.16 8.29
N GLY A 343 1.25 -4.10 9.11
CA GLY A 343 0.81 -5.50 9.13
C GLY A 343 -0.47 -5.73 9.94
N THR A 344 -0.78 -7.00 10.22
CA THR A 344 -2.04 -7.50 10.79
C THR A 344 -2.23 -7.29 12.29
N VAL A 345 -1.22 -6.72 12.98
CA VAL A 345 -1.23 -6.40 14.42
C VAL A 345 -1.54 -7.62 15.31
N THR A 346 -0.80 -8.70 15.12
CA THR A 346 -0.94 -10.00 15.78
C THR A 346 -1.05 -9.90 17.30
N ARG A 347 -0.22 -9.06 17.96
CA ARG A 347 -0.24 -8.93 19.41
C ARG A 347 -1.60 -8.46 19.95
N HIS A 348 -2.23 -7.49 19.30
CA HIS A 348 -3.56 -7.02 19.68
C HIS A 348 -4.64 -8.04 19.34
N TYR A 349 -4.48 -8.78 18.26
CA TYR A 349 -5.38 -9.89 17.94
C TYR A 349 -5.39 -10.95 19.06
N ARG A 350 -4.21 -11.33 19.59
CA ARG A 350 -4.12 -12.28 20.71
C ARG A 350 -4.81 -11.75 21.98
N GLU A 351 -4.75 -10.46 22.24
CA GLU A 351 -5.51 -9.85 23.35
C GLU A 351 -7.01 -9.85 23.09
N HIS A 352 -7.42 -9.54 21.87
CA HIS A 352 -8.83 -9.61 21.47
C HIS A 352 -9.41 -11.03 21.61
N GLN A 353 -8.67 -12.07 21.22
CA GLN A 353 -9.07 -13.48 21.41
C GLN A 353 -9.30 -13.85 22.88
N LYS A 354 -8.61 -13.19 23.81
CA LYS A 354 -8.83 -13.35 25.26
C LYS A 354 -10.02 -12.54 25.79
N GLY A 355 -10.74 -11.83 24.94
CA GLY A 355 -11.85 -10.94 25.32
C GLY A 355 -11.43 -9.56 25.82
N ASN A 356 -10.14 -9.21 25.72
CA ASN A 356 -9.64 -7.90 26.13
C ASN A 356 -9.94 -6.83 25.07
N LYS A 357 -10.36 -5.64 25.52
CA LYS A 357 -10.45 -4.48 24.62
C LYS A 357 -9.07 -4.01 24.22
N THR A 358 -8.91 -3.67 22.93
CA THR A 358 -7.67 -3.18 22.38
C THR A 358 -7.77 -1.71 21.96
N SER A 359 -6.65 -1.04 21.93
CA SER A 359 -6.50 0.30 21.37
C SER A 359 -5.52 0.22 20.21
N THR A 360 -6.03 -0.26 19.07
CA THR A 360 -5.32 -0.38 17.80
C THR A 360 -5.71 0.78 16.91
N ASN A 361 -4.74 1.48 16.36
CA ASN A 361 -4.97 2.64 15.50
C ASN A 361 -5.60 2.21 14.16
N PRO A 362 -6.82 2.69 13.82
CA PRO A 362 -7.50 2.36 12.58
C PRO A 362 -7.23 3.35 11.44
N ILE A 363 -6.50 4.45 11.68
CA ILE A 363 -6.41 5.59 10.75
C ILE A 363 -5.89 5.17 9.38
N ALA A 364 -4.80 4.41 9.31
CA ALA A 364 -4.26 3.96 8.04
C ALA A 364 -5.25 3.08 7.25
N SER A 365 -6.05 2.24 7.95
CA SER A 365 -7.12 1.45 7.32
C SER A 365 -8.29 2.32 6.85
N VAL A 366 -8.66 3.38 7.59
CA VAL A 366 -9.63 4.38 7.14
C VAL A 366 -9.14 5.06 5.86
N TYR A 367 -7.86 5.46 5.83
CA TYR A 367 -7.26 6.08 4.65
C TYR A 367 -7.12 5.14 3.45
N ALA A 368 -7.01 3.83 3.67
CA ALA A 368 -7.11 2.85 2.59
C ALA A 368 -8.51 2.91 1.94
N TRP A 369 -9.58 2.93 2.74
CA TRP A 369 -10.94 3.12 2.24
C TRP A 369 -11.12 4.46 1.52
N THR A 370 -10.73 5.56 2.14
CA THR A 370 -10.91 6.90 1.54
C THR A 370 -10.07 7.09 0.29
N GLY A 371 -8.87 6.52 0.23
CA GLY A 371 -8.01 6.52 -0.96
C GLY A 371 -8.69 5.87 -2.16
N GLY A 372 -9.24 4.65 -1.98
CA GLY A 372 -10.00 3.95 -3.00
C GLY A 372 -11.28 4.71 -3.40
N LEU A 373 -12.04 5.20 -2.41
CA LEU A 373 -13.29 5.94 -2.66
C LEU A 373 -13.05 7.27 -3.39
N LYS A 374 -11.99 8.01 -3.06
CA LYS A 374 -11.60 9.22 -3.82
C LYS A 374 -11.27 8.89 -5.27
N HIS A 375 -10.56 7.81 -5.48
CA HIS A 375 -10.22 7.38 -6.84
C HIS A 375 -11.48 6.96 -7.61
N ARG A 376 -12.39 6.20 -6.99
CA ARG A 376 -13.69 5.85 -7.56
C ARG A 376 -14.51 7.11 -7.92
N GLY A 377 -14.55 8.07 -7.00
CA GLY A 377 -15.22 9.35 -7.22
C GLY A 377 -14.64 10.14 -8.40
N LYS A 378 -13.33 10.10 -8.60
CA LYS A 378 -12.68 10.73 -9.77
C LYS A 378 -13.04 10.02 -11.08
N LEU A 379 -12.99 8.68 -11.10
CA LEU A 379 -13.32 7.89 -12.30
C LEU A 379 -14.80 8.06 -12.70
N ASP A 380 -15.69 8.21 -11.72
CA ASP A 380 -17.14 8.31 -11.95
C ASP A 380 -17.66 9.76 -12.02
N ASN A 381 -16.78 10.77 -11.92
CA ASN A 381 -17.15 12.18 -11.77
C ASN A 381 -18.17 12.40 -10.64
N ASN A 382 -17.96 11.76 -9.49
CA ASN A 382 -18.83 11.84 -8.32
C ASN A 382 -18.20 12.74 -7.23
N PRO A 383 -18.44 14.05 -7.24
CA PRO A 383 -17.87 14.98 -6.26
C PRO A 383 -18.40 14.74 -4.85
N ALA A 384 -19.60 14.19 -4.69
CA ALA A 384 -20.14 13.87 -3.37
C ALA A 384 -19.34 12.75 -2.69
N LEU A 385 -18.93 11.72 -3.46
CA LEU A 385 -18.10 10.64 -2.97
C LEU A 385 -16.69 11.14 -2.60
N ILE A 386 -16.12 12.04 -3.42
CA ILE A 386 -14.81 12.66 -3.13
C ILE A 386 -14.90 13.47 -1.83
N GLY A 387 -15.92 14.33 -1.70
CA GLY A 387 -16.13 15.17 -0.53
C GLY A 387 -16.38 14.36 0.76
N PHE A 388 -17.09 13.24 0.67
CA PHE A 388 -17.26 12.30 1.77
C PHE A 388 -15.91 11.75 2.25
N ALA A 389 -15.09 11.24 1.34
CA ALA A 389 -13.80 10.67 1.67
C ALA A 389 -12.85 11.71 2.28
N GLU A 390 -12.83 12.93 1.73
CA GLU A 390 -12.04 14.05 2.26
C GLU A 390 -12.52 14.48 3.66
N ASN A 391 -13.82 14.51 3.89
CA ASN A 391 -14.38 14.80 5.22
C ASN A 391 -13.99 13.73 6.23
N LEU A 392 -14.03 12.45 5.87
CA LEU A 392 -13.62 11.37 6.75
C LEU A 392 -12.12 11.44 7.10
N GLU A 393 -11.26 11.73 6.14
CA GLU A 393 -9.82 11.96 6.39
C GLU A 393 -9.60 13.15 7.34
N ARG A 394 -10.29 14.26 7.09
CA ARG A 394 -10.22 15.46 7.95
C ARG A 394 -10.67 15.18 9.37
N VAL A 395 -11.74 14.41 9.53
CA VAL A 395 -12.23 14.00 10.84
C VAL A 395 -11.21 13.15 11.60
N CYS A 396 -10.48 12.27 10.91
CA CYS A 396 -9.39 11.51 11.55
C CYS A 396 -8.32 12.43 12.15
N VAL A 397 -7.85 13.41 11.36
CA VAL A 397 -6.83 14.37 11.80
C VAL A 397 -7.37 15.24 12.94
N GLU A 398 -8.55 15.86 12.76
CA GLU A 398 -9.16 16.73 13.76
C GLU A 398 -9.46 16.00 15.09
N SER A 399 -9.77 14.71 15.06
CA SER A 399 -9.97 13.90 16.28
C SER A 399 -8.66 13.77 17.04
N VAL A 400 -7.57 13.41 16.38
CA VAL A 400 -6.25 13.30 16.99
C VAL A 400 -5.79 14.64 17.55
N GLU A 401 -5.91 15.71 16.76
CA GLU A 401 -5.55 17.07 17.19
C GLU A 401 -6.41 17.58 18.35
N GLY A 402 -7.66 17.13 18.42
CA GLY A 402 -8.58 17.41 19.53
C GLY A 402 -8.38 16.53 20.77
N GLY A 403 -7.37 15.65 20.78
CA GLY A 403 -7.05 14.78 21.92
C GLY A 403 -7.82 13.45 21.97
N GLU A 404 -8.70 13.17 20.99
CA GLU A 404 -9.36 11.87 20.84
C GLU A 404 -8.50 10.98 19.92
N MET A 405 -7.77 10.03 20.50
CA MET A 405 -6.82 9.19 19.77
C MET A 405 -6.64 7.82 20.42
N THR A 406 -6.00 6.90 19.71
CA THR A 406 -5.61 5.59 20.22
C THR A 406 -4.33 5.65 21.06
N LYS A 407 -4.07 4.61 21.83
CA LYS A 407 -2.99 4.54 22.83
C LYS A 407 -1.61 4.74 22.22
N ASP A 408 -1.36 4.23 21.03
CA ASP A 408 -0.09 4.36 20.32
C ASP A 408 0.25 5.84 20.08
N LEU A 409 -0.71 6.65 19.60
CA LEU A 409 -0.54 8.08 19.36
C LEU A 409 -0.45 8.88 20.66
N ALA A 410 -1.29 8.54 21.64
CA ALA A 410 -1.27 9.20 22.94
C ALA A 410 0.11 9.10 23.63
N LEU A 411 0.71 7.91 23.59
CA LEU A 411 2.03 7.67 24.18
C LEU A 411 3.18 8.42 23.47
N LEU A 412 2.98 8.85 22.22
CA LEU A 412 3.94 9.73 21.55
C LEU A 412 3.91 11.16 22.12
N ILE A 413 2.75 11.62 22.60
CA ILE A 413 2.59 12.96 23.20
C ILE A 413 3.09 12.94 24.64
N SER A 414 2.49 12.11 25.50
CA SER A 414 2.91 11.91 26.88
C SER A 414 2.31 10.65 27.50
N LYS A 415 2.85 10.22 28.66
CA LYS A 415 2.31 9.07 29.41
C LYS A 415 0.94 9.36 30.00
N ASP A 416 0.61 10.63 30.21
CA ASP A 416 -0.63 11.08 30.86
C ASP A 416 -1.71 11.47 29.84
N GLN A 417 -1.42 11.42 28.53
CA GLN A 417 -2.39 11.71 27.48
C GLN A 417 -3.50 10.65 27.49
N PRO A 418 -4.78 11.06 27.67
CA PRO A 418 -5.91 10.15 27.55
C PRO A 418 -5.97 9.49 26.18
N TRP A 419 -6.47 8.26 26.15
CA TRP A 419 -6.62 7.51 24.91
C TRP A 419 -7.93 6.71 24.90
N LEU A 420 -8.36 6.34 23.72
CA LEU A 420 -9.58 5.60 23.45
C LEU A 420 -9.28 4.16 23.00
N THR A 421 -10.20 3.23 23.27
CA THR A 421 -10.19 1.93 22.60
C THR A 421 -10.47 2.12 21.12
N THR A 422 -10.14 1.12 20.28
CA THR A 422 -10.43 1.16 18.83
C THR A 422 -11.92 1.46 18.57
N GLU A 423 -12.81 0.79 19.28
CA GLU A 423 -14.26 0.97 19.11
C GLU A 423 -14.74 2.37 19.53
N ASP A 424 -14.24 2.89 20.66
CA ASP A 424 -14.59 4.22 21.13
C ASP A 424 -14.04 5.31 20.21
N TYR A 425 -12.85 5.09 19.66
CA TYR A 425 -12.25 6.00 18.67
C TYR A 425 -13.08 6.03 17.37
N LEU A 426 -13.45 4.87 16.83
CA LEU A 426 -14.31 4.80 15.64
C LEU A 426 -15.69 5.43 15.90
N ALA A 427 -16.24 5.30 17.12
CA ALA A 427 -17.46 5.98 17.48
C ALA A 427 -17.30 7.50 17.59
N ALA A 428 -16.12 7.99 18.00
CA ALA A 428 -15.80 9.42 17.99
C ALA A 428 -15.71 9.95 16.55
N LEU A 429 -15.05 9.21 15.65
CA LEU A 429 -14.98 9.55 14.22
C LEU A 429 -16.37 9.65 13.60
N ASP A 430 -17.25 8.67 13.86
CA ASP A 430 -18.62 8.67 13.33
C ASP A 430 -19.42 9.90 13.80
N ARG A 431 -19.38 10.22 15.10
CA ARG A 431 -20.04 11.43 15.63
C ARG A 431 -19.57 12.71 14.93
N ARG A 432 -18.27 12.87 14.72
CA ARG A 432 -17.69 14.04 14.04
C ARG A 432 -18.04 14.06 12.56
N LEU A 433 -18.04 12.89 11.91
CA LEU A 433 -18.43 12.76 10.51
C LEU A 433 -19.90 13.16 10.28
N GLN A 434 -20.81 12.69 11.15
CA GLN A 434 -22.22 13.09 11.12
C GLN A 434 -22.40 14.61 11.21
N GLN A 435 -21.65 15.26 12.12
CA GLN A 435 -21.68 16.73 12.24
C GLN A 435 -21.17 17.46 11.02
N LYS A 436 -20.15 16.88 10.32
CA LYS A 436 -19.56 17.49 9.12
C LYS A 436 -20.41 17.28 7.87
N MET A 437 -21.21 16.22 7.86
CA MET A 437 -22.08 15.86 6.72
C MET A 437 -23.47 16.47 6.85
N ALA A 438 -23.87 16.93 8.05
CA ALA A 438 -25.14 17.64 8.29
C ALA A 438 -25.11 19.06 7.74
#